data_eaaa07abc38d491665ddf7ba5cda3364
#
_entry.id   eaaa07abc38d491665ddf7ba5cda3364
#
_cell.length_a   1.000
_cell.length_b   1.000
_cell.length_c   1.000
_cell.angle_alpha   90.00
_cell.angle_beta   90.00
_cell.angle_gamma   90.00
#
_symmetry.space_group_name_H-M   'P 1'
#
loop_
_entity.id
_entity.type
_entity.pdbx_description
1 polymer ?
#
loop_
_entity_poly.entity_id
_entity_poly.type
_entity_poly.pdbx_seq_one_letter_code
_entity_poly.pdbx_strand_id
1 'polypeptide(L)'
;DLVKITEKNKPIDSVDVWLGKDKFVKVYAKESIYKIIKKGQKKKLKIKMEYEGPIEAPIKKDQVLAKLKIVYNQELIGEYELLSTKKVNRINVFSKLMRSLNYLIWGDV
;
A
#
# COMPACT_ATOMS: atom_id res chain seq x y z
N ASP A 1 18.69 16.53 15.71
CA ASP A 1 18.78 16.51 14.24
C ASP A 1 17.40 16.36 13.61
N LEU A 2 17.17 17.09 12.57
CA LEU A 2 15.96 16.96 11.77
C LEU A 2 16.14 15.79 10.79
N VAL A 3 15.27 14.79 10.92
CA VAL A 3 15.30 13.63 10.03
C VAL A 3 14.09 13.66 9.11
N LYS A 4 14.33 13.57 7.81
CA LYS A 4 13.29 13.48 6.81
C LYS A 4 12.84 12.03 6.70
N ILE A 5 11.57 11.78 6.97
CA ILE A 5 10.98 10.44 6.89
C ILE A 5 10.53 10.17 5.47
N THR A 6 9.78 11.10 4.87
CA THR A 6 9.30 10.97 3.50
C THR A 6 9.00 12.32 2.89
N GLU A 7 8.99 12.37 1.57
CA GLU A 7 8.62 13.57 0.82
C GLU A 7 7.17 13.53 0.41
N LYS A 8 6.57 14.71 0.34
CA LYS A 8 5.20 14.89 -0.13
C LYS A 8 5.01 14.25 -1.51
N ASN A 9 3.94 13.45 -1.65
CA ASN A 9 3.52 12.82 -2.91
C ASN A 9 4.56 11.89 -3.56
N LYS A 10 5.62 11.55 -2.87
CA LYS A 10 6.62 10.62 -3.38
C LYS A 10 6.27 9.20 -2.93
N PRO A 11 6.25 8.21 -3.84
CA PRO A 11 5.95 6.83 -3.44
C PRO A 11 6.94 6.32 -2.39
N ILE A 12 6.40 5.65 -1.39
CA ILE A 12 7.18 5.13 -0.27
C ILE A 12 7.43 3.64 -0.45
N ASP A 13 6.37 2.89 -0.74
CA ASP A 13 6.40 1.43 -0.83
C ASP A 13 5.19 0.95 -1.63
N SER A 14 5.03 -0.36 -1.74
CA SER A 14 3.92 -0.98 -2.46
C SER A 14 3.12 -1.87 -1.52
N VAL A 15 1.83 -2.00 -1.77
CA VAL A 15 0.97 -2.95 -1.09
C VAL A 15 0.43 -3.97 -2.10
N ASP A 16 0.18 -5.19 -1.63
CA ASP A 16 -0.37 -6.25 -2.45
C ASP A 16 -1.85 -6.01 -2.74
N VAL A 17 -2.25 -6.29 -3.97
CA VAL A 17 -3.63 -6.14 -4.42
C VAL A 17 -4.20 -7.49 -4.81
N TRP A 18 -5.41 -7.77 -4.34
CA TRP A 18 -6.13 -8.99 -4.67
C TRP A 18 -7.26 -8.70 -5.65
N LEU A 19 -7.40 -9.53 -6.66
CA LEU A 19 -8.42 -9.40 -7.71
C LEU A 19 -8.30 -8.11 -8.52
N GLY A 20 -7.13 -7.50 -8.55
CA GLY A 20 -6.88 -6.29 -9.32
C GLY A 20 -6.15 -6.57 -10.62
N LYS A 21 -6.29 -5.66 -11.59
CA LYS A 21 -5.52 -5.72 -12.83
C LYS A 21 -4.04 -5.54 -12.58
N ASP A 22 -3.69 -4.80 -11.54
CA ASP A 22 -2.33 -4.69 -11.03
C ASP A 22 -2.21 -5.54 -9.77
N LYS A 23 -1.09 -6.22 -9.61
CA LYS A 23 -0.82 -7.05 -8.43
C LYS A 23 -0.33 -6.25 -7.24
N PHE A 24 0.20 -5.08 -7.49
CA PHE A 24 0.73 -4.17 -6.47
C PHE A 24 0.28 -2.76 -6.81
N VAL A 25 0.19 -1.93 -5.80
CA VAL A 25 0.00 -0.50 -5.99
C VAL A 25 0.91 0.25 -5.04
N LYS A 26 1.51 1.33 -5.53
CA LYS A 26 2.39 2.17 -4.73
C LYS A 26 1.56 3.10 -3.86
N VAL A 27 2.05 3.37 -2.67
CA VAL A 27 1.40 4.26 -1.72
C VAL A 27 2.30 5.46 -1.41
N TYR A 28 1.69 6.56 -1.01
CA TYR A 28 2.38 7.81 -0.73
C TYR A 28 1.73 8.53 0.45
N ALA A 29 2.47 9.46 1.07
CA ALA A 29 1.95 10.36 2.08
C ALA A 29 1.65 11.72 1.45
N LYS A 30 0.54 12.36 1.87
CA LYS A 30 0.13 13.66 1.33
C LYS A 30 1.12 14.77 1.65
N GLU A 31 1.85 14.62 2.74
CA GLU A 31 2.74 15.67 3.21
C GLU A 31 4.12 15.13 3.51
N SER A 32 5.11 16.00 3.41
CA SER A 32 6.44 15.65 3.85
C SER A 32 6.45 15.46 5.35
N ILE A 33 7.11 14.39 5.81
CA ILE A 33 7.15 14.04 7.23
C ILE A 33 8.59 14.17 7.72
N TYR A 34 8.75 15.00 8.75
CA TYR A 34 10.04 15.22 9.40
C TYR A 34 9.89 14.96 10.89
N LYS A 35 10.95 14.47 11.50
CA LYS A 35 11.00 14.26 12.95
C LYS A 35 12.31 14.80 13.50
N ILE A 36 12.23 15.37 14.67
CA ILE A 36 13.41 15.86 15.39
C ILE A 36 13.86 14.76 16.34
N ILE A 37 15.11 14.35 16.17
CA ILE A 37 15.69 13.23 16.92
C ILE A 37 17.01 13.69 17.51
N LYS A 38 17.31 13.25 18.73
CA LYS A 38 18.57 13.57 19.38
C LYS A 38 19.75 13.08 18.56
N LYS A 39 20.80 13.89 18.53
CA LYS A 39 22.03 13.55 17.81
C LYS A 39 22.54 12.17 18.28
N GLY A 40 22.91 11.32 17.32
CA GLY A 40 23.42 9.99 17.61
C GLY A 40 22.35 8.95 17.94
N GLN A 41 21.07 9.32 17.95
CA GLN A 41 19.96 8.43 18.29
C GLN A 41 19.18 7.91 17.08
N LYS A 42 19.68 8.14 15.88
CA LYS A 42 19.01 7.71 14.64
C LYS A 42 18.76 6.21 14.58
N LYS A 43 19.61 5.41 15.21
CA LYS A 43 19.46 3.94 15.28
C LYS A 43 18.19 3.50 15.98
N LYS A 44 17.64 4.34 16.86
CA LYS A 44 16.42 4.03 17.61
C LYS A 44 15.16 4.37 16.84
N LEU A 45 15.31 5.00 15.69
CA LEU A 45 14.19 5.35 14.82
C LEU A 45 13.85 4.18 13.91
N LYS A 46 12.61 3.74 13.94
CA LYS A 46 12.09 2.69 13.06
C LYS A 46 10.84 3.18 12.36
N ILE A 47 10.75 2.86 11.09
CA ILE A 47 9.61 3.22 10.25
C ILE A 47 8.95 1.93 9.78
N LYS A 48 7.66 1.79 10.05
CA LYS A 48 6.90 0.60 9.70
C LYS A 48 5.70 0.98 8.85
N MET A 49 5.43 0.19 7.84
CA MET A 49 4.20 0.29 7.06
C MET A 49 3.30 -0.87 7.49
N GLU A 50 2.07 -0.55 7.85
CA GLU A 50 1.07 -1.56 8.22
C GLU A 50 -0.15 -1.44 7.33
N TYR A 51 -0.65 -2.58 6.85
CA TYR A 51 -1.91 -2.65 6.13
C TYR A 51 -2.51 -4.03 6.29
N GLU A 52 -3.82 -4.07 6.17
CA GLU A 52 -4.53 -5.35 6.12
C GLU A 52 -4.56 -5.79 4.66
N GLY A 53 -3.69 -6.69 4.34
CA GLY A 53 -3.55 -7.13 2.98
C GLY A 53 -3.84 -8.60 2.79
N PRO A 54 -4.00 -8.97 1.53
CA PRO A 54 -3.95 -8.09 0.37
C PRO A 54 -5.18 -7.17 0.29
N ILE A 55 -4.99 -6.02 -0.34
CA ILE A 55 -6.08 -5.04 -0.53
C ILE A 55 -6.94 -5.49 -1.71
N GLU A 56 -8.22 -5.66 -1.49
CA GLU A 56 -9.14 -6.08 -2.56
C GLU A 56 -9.46 -4.94 -3.51
N ALA A 57 -9.28 -5.19 -4.80
CA ALA A 57 -9.70 -4.25 -5.84
C ALA A 57 -11.23 -4.22 -5.95
N PRO A 58 -11.86 -3.14 -6.43
CA PRO A 58 -11.23 -1.97 -7.03
C PRO A 58 -10.66 -1.00 -5.99
N ILE A 59 -9.62 -0.28 -6.39
CA ILE A 59 -8.98 0.73 -5.58
C ILE A 59 -9.10 2.06 -6.29
N LYS A 60 -9.48 3.10 -5.55
CA LYS A 60 -9.55 4.46 -6.08
C LYS A 60 -8.21 5.15 -5.87
N LYS A 61 -7.87 6.06 -6.79
CA LYS A 61 -6.73 6.94 -6.58
C LYS A 61 -6.94 7.72 -5.28
N ASP A 62 -5.88 7.84 -4.49
CA ASP A 62 -5.87 8.53 -3.19
C ASP A 62 -6.70 7.84 -2.09
N GLN A 63 -7.10 6.61 -2.32
CA GLN A 63 -7.73 5.81 -1.27
C GLN A 63 -6.70 5.45 -0.21
N VAL A 64 -7.09 5.53 1.06
CA VAL A 64 -6.23 5.12 2.17
C VAL A 64 -6.09 3.61 2.16
N LEU A 65 -4.85 3.12 2.02
CA LEU A 65 -4.57 1.68 1.93
C LEU A 65 -3.72 1.16 3.08
N ALA A 66 -2.95 2.03 3.72
CA ALA A 66 -1.99 1.61 4.72
C ALA A 66 -1.75 2.74 5.71
N LYS A 67 -0.97 2.42 6.75
CA LYS A 67 -0.53 3.40 7.74
C LYS A 67 0.98 3.33 7.87
N LEU A 68 1.59 4.49 7.97
CA LEU A 68 3.01 4.63 8.25
C LEU A 68 3.16 4.93 9.74
N LYS A 69 3.86 4.06 10.45
CA LYS A 69 4.11 4.23 11.87
C LYS A 69 5.57 4.55 12.10
N ILE A 70 5.82 5.59 12.86
CA ILE A 70 7.16 6.02 13.21
C ILE A 70 7.37 5.74 14.69
N VAL A 71 8.33 4.87 14.98
CA VAL A 71 8.66 4.44 16.35
C VAL A 71 10.07 4.93 16.68
N TYR A 72 10.19 5.58 17.80
CA TYR A 72 11.46 6.08 18.29
C TYR A 72 11.64 5.61 19.72
N ASN A 73 12.76 4.92 19.98
CA ASN A 73 13.07 4.36 21.29
C ASN A 73 11.90 3.52 21.84
N GLN A 74 11.34 2.64 20.97
CA GLN A 74 10.23 1.74 21.28
C GLN A 74 8.89 2.45 21.54
N GLU A 75 8.80 3.73 21.24
CA GLU A 75 7.61 4.52 21.45
C GLU A 75 7.06 5.05 20.14
N LEU A 76 5.75 4.94 19.92
CA LEU A 76 5.11 5.45 18.72
C LEU A 76 5.05 6.98 18.78
N ILE A 77 5.75 7.64 17.88
CA ILE A 77 5.82 9.10 17.84
C ILE A 77 5.07 9.71 16.64
N GLY A 78 4.58 8.89 15.75
CA GLY A 78 3.80 9.37 14.61
C GLY A 78 3.10 8.27 13.88
N GLU A 79 1.92 8.58 13.33
CA GLU A 79 1.13 7.68 12.53
C GLU A 79 0.48 8.48 11.41
N TYR A 80 0.66 8.04 10.18
CA TYR A 80 0.22 8.76 9.00
C TYR A 80 -0.47 7.82 8.03
N GLU A 81 -1.48 8.33 7.34
CA GLU A 81 -2.18 7.57 6.32
C GLU A 81 -1.37 7.52 5.03
N LEU A 82 -1.35 6.37 4.39
CA LEU A 82 -0.74 6.17 3.09
C LEU A 82 -1.82 5.90 2.06
N LEU A 83 -1.72 6.60 0.95
CA LEU A 83 -2.75 6.64 -0.07
C LEU A 83 -2.27 5.99 -1.35
N SER A 84 -3.24 5.45 -2.11
CA SER A 84 -2.93 4.86 -3.41
C SER A 84 -2.50 5.92 -4.42
N THR A 85 -1.41 5.65 -5.13
CA THR A 85 -0.92 6.56 -6.18
C THR A 85 -1.78 6.53 -7.43
N LYS A 86 -2.59 5.47 -7.60
CA LYS A 86 -3.39 5.33 -8.80
C LYS A 86 -4.64 4.48 -8.56
N LYS A 87 -5.53 4.51 -9.53
CA LYS A 87 -6.70 3.65 -9.57
C LYS A 87 -6.27 2.23 -9.99
N VAL A 88 -6.84 1.21 -9.33
CA VAL A 88 -6.67 -0.19 -9.73
C VAL A 88 -8.05 -0.78 -9.99
N ASN A 89 -8.27 -1.21 -11.21
CA ASN A 89 -9.53 -1.84 -11.58
C ASN A 89 -9.53 -3.31 -11.18
N ARG A 90 -10.70 -3.84 -10.91
CA ARG A 90 -10.88 -5.25 -10.61
C ARG A 90 -10.82 -6.08 -11.89
N ILE A 91 -10.18 -7.24 -11.82
CA ILE A 91 -10.22 -8.19 -12.94
C ILE A 91 -11.61 -8.79 -13.05
N ASN A 92 -12.01 -9.18 -14.26
CA ASN A 92 -13.30 -9.82 -14.47
C ASN A 92 -13.16 -11.33 -14.23
N VAL A 93 -13.20 -11.75 -12.97
CA VAL A 93 -13.09 -13.14 -12.57
C VAL A 93 -14.23 -13.97 -13.16
N PHE A 94 -15.42 -13.38 -13.22
CA PHE A 94 -16.61 -14.04 -13.76
C PHE A 94 -16.43 -14.41 -15.23
N SER A 95 -15.91 -13.52 -16.04
CA SER A 95 -15.63 -13.82 -17.45
C SER A 95 -14.66 -14.95 -17.62
N LYS A 96 -13.60 -15.00 -16.79
CA LYS A 96 -12.64 -16.08 -16.84
C LYS A 96 -13.27 -17.41 -16.47
N LEU A 97 -14.10 -17.40 -15.44
CA LEU A 97 -14.82 -18.60 -15.00
C LEU A 97 -15.78 -19.09 -16.08
N MET A 98 -16.52 -18.18 -16.69
CA MET A 98 -17.46 -18.54 -17.75
C MET A 98 -16.75 -19.12 -18.96
N ARG A 99 -15.60 -18.59 -19.34
CA ARG A 99 -14.79 -19.19 -20.41
C ARG A 99 -14.35 -20.60 -20.08
N SER A 100 -13.93 -20.81 -18.85
CA SER A 100 -13.51 -22.13 -18.39
C SER A 100 -14.68 -23.12 -18.41
N LEU A 101 -15.85 -22.68 -17.97
CA LEU A 101 -17.06 -23.51 -18.02
C LEU A 101 -17.46 -23.87 -19.45
N ASN A 102 -17.41 -22.88 -20.35
CA ASN A 102 -17.71 -23.14 -21.75
C ASN A 102 -16.74 -24.16 -22.34
N TYR A 103 -15.49 -24.06 -22.01
CA TYR A 103 -14.48 -25.03 -22.46
C TYR A 103 -14.79 -26.42 -21.95
N LEU A 104 -15.13 -26.54 -20.67
CA LEU A 104 -15.47 -27.85 -20.07
C LEU A 104 -16.74 -28.46 -20.71
N ILE A 105 -17.74 -27.64 -20.96
CA ILE A 105 -18.99 -28.13 -21.57
C ILE A 105 -18.78 -28.58 -23.01
N TRP A 106 -18.08 -27.81 -23.83
CA TRP A 106 -17.89 -28.11 -25.22
C TRP A 106 -16.70 -29.02 -25.49
N GLY A 107 -15.72 -29.02 -24.59
CA GLY A 107 -14.52 -29.83 -24.73
C GLY A 107 -14.74 -31.33 -24.46
N ASP A 108 -15.73 -31.66 -23.67
CA ASP A 108 -16.05 -33.04 -23.29
C ASP A 108 -17.00 -33.73 -24.26
N VAL A 109 -17.48 -33.02 -25.23
CA VAL A 109 -18.48 -33.58 -26.16
C VAL A 109 -17.86 -34.15 -27.44
#